data_8dec03c21d1a2d35f57bb4ffec5b07a1
#
_entry.id   8dec03c21d1a2d35f57bb4ffec5b07a1
#
_cell.length_a   1.000
_cell.length_b   1.000
_cell.length_c   1.000
_cell.angle_alpha   90.00
_cell.angle_beta   90.00
_cell.angle_gamma   90.00
#
_symmetry.space_group_name_H-M   'P 1'
#
loop_
_entity.id
_entity.type
_entity.pdbx_description
1 polymer ?
#
loop_
_entity_poly.entity_id
_entity_poly.type
_entity_poly.pdbx_seq_one_letter_code
_entity_poly.pdbx_strand_id
1 'polypeptide(L)'
;MRRTILLLATMALTLLVASGVALAVNKVGTNGPDTLRGTNGADTLIGKGGNDILLALAGNDTLLGGDGKDIVNGGSLAEPSGGNKNLVGGDGNDVVQGGLGSDTMVGGDGNDFMFGGEFVPPAAKDTISGGDGNDVIDVFNKPAGKDVVTCGGGFDRVLADRADVVAPDCEREFIGLASEEAFFNSIPQSFFEGLNPG
;
A
#
# COMPACT_ATOMS: atom_id res chain seq x y z
N MET A 1 18.61 -39.69 24.01
CA MET A 1 17.97 -39.28 22.75
C MET A 1 17.00 -38.11 22.89
N ARG A 2 15.98 -38.09 23.76
CA ARG A 2 15.00 -36.98 23.86
C ARG A 2 15.63 -35.61 24.22
N ARG A 3 16.65 -35.56 25.11
CA ARG A 3 17.32 -34.29 25.48
C ARG A 3 18.18 -33.70 24.36
N THR A 4 18.79 -34.54 23.53
CA THR A 4 19.62 -34.11 22.39
C THR A 4 18.77 -33.52 21.23
N ILE A 5 17.58 -34.08 21.00
CA ILE A 5 16.65 -33.59 19.99
C ILE A 5 16.08 -32.21 20.40
N LEU A 6 15.79 -32.01 21.70
CA LEU A 6 15.30 -30.73 22.21
C LEU A 6 16.37 -29.62 22.10
N LEU A 7 17.63 -29.94 22.38
CA LEU A 7 18.75 -29.00 22.22
C LEU A 7 19.01 -28.65 20.79
N LEU A 8 18.93 -29.58 19.84
CA LEU A 8 19.06 -29.33 18.41
C LEU A 8 17.91 -28.46 17.86
N ALA A 9 16.69 -28.70 18.35
CA ALA A 9 15.54 -27.87 17.94
C ALA A 9 15.63 -26.42 18.46
N THR A 10 16.09 -26.23 19.70
CA THR A 10 16.31 -24.88 20.25
C THR A 10 17.49 -24.17 19.61
N MET A 11 18.58 -24.87 19.28
CA MET A 11 19.70 -24.28 18.54
C MET A 11 19.33 -23.92 17.10
N ALA A 12 18.51 -24.72 16.41
CA ALA A 12 18.00 -24.39 15.07
C ALA A 12 17.10 -23.16 15.10
N LEU A 13 16.23 -23.03 16.10
CA LEU A 13 15.35 -21.87 16.26
C LEU A 13 16.14 -20.60 16.60
N THR A 14 17.15 -20.68 17.48
CA THR A 14 18.00 -19.54 17.81
C THR A 14 18.90 -19.13 16.63
N LEU A 15 19.35 -20.07 15.81
CA LEU A 15 20.11 -19.78 14.61
C LEU A 15 19.26 -19.11 13.53
N LEU A 16 17.99 -19.48 13.40
CA LEU A 16 17.04 -18.86 12.48
C LEU A 16 16.77 -17.39 12.84
N VAL A 17 16.61 -17.09 14.13
CA VAL A 17 16.46 -15.71 14.63
C VAL A 17 17.76 -14.91 14.48
N ALA A 18 18.93 -15.55 14.67
CA ALA A 18 20.22 -14.90 14.51
C ALA A 18 20.62 -14.67 13.03
N SER A 19 20.04 -15.42 12.09
CA SER A 19 20.28 -15.25 10.65
C SER A 19 19.52 -14.09 10.01
N GLY A 20 18.69 -13.37 10.77
CA GLY A 20 17.87 -12.26 10.25
C GLY A 20 16.79 -12.71 9.25
N VAL A 21 16.49 -14.01 9.18
CA VAL A 21 15.38 -14.50 8.36
C VAL A 21 14.08 -14.04 9.02
N ALA A 22 13.44 -13.08 8.41
CA ALA A 22 12.10 -12.65 8.82
C ALA A 22 11.11 -13.79 8.56
N LEU A 23 10.33 -14.12 9.58
CA LEU A 23 9.28 -15.15 9.45
C LEU A 23 8.02 -14.48 8.89
N ALA A 24 7.47 -15.06 7.84
CA ALA A 24 6.16 -14.68 7.32
C ALA A 24 5.08 -14.88 8.40
N VAL A 25 4.15 -13.94 8.50
CA VAL A 25 2.97 -14.06 9.35
C VAL A 25 1.69 -13.93 8.55
N ASN A 26 0.66 -14.64 9.01
CA ASN A 26 -0.70 -14.47 8.51
C ASN A 26 -1.56 -13.96 9.66
N LYS A 27 -2.13 -12.76 9.52
CA LYS A 27 -3.01 -12.16 10.51
C LYS A 27 -4.36 -11.84 9.90
N VAL A 28 -5.40 -12.18 10.63
CA VAL A 28 -6.77 -11.92 10.24
C VAL A 28 -7.45 -11.16 11.38
N GLY A 29 -8.00 -10.01 11.06
CA GLY A 29 -8.75 -9.16 11.97
C GLY A 29 -10.18 -9.65 12.21
N THR A 30 -10.98 -8.76 12.75
CA THR A 30 -12.38 -8.97 13.11
C THR A 30 -13.31 -8.19 12.18
N ASN A 31 -14.55 -7.95 12.58
CA ASN A 31 -15.46 -7.01 11.91
C ASN A 31 -15.52 -5.65 12.64
N GLY A 32 -14.53 -5.33 13.42
CA GLY A 32 -14.38 -4.05 14.10
C GLY A 32 -12.96 -3.55 13.95
N PRO A 33 -12.66 -2.31 14.33
CA PRO A 33 -11.37 -1.68 14.07
C PRO A 33 -10.19 -2.47 14.63
N ASP A 34 -9.24 -2.83 13.75
CA ASP A 34 -8.06 -3.62 14.07
C ASP A 34 -6.76 -2.87 13.72
N THR A 35 -5.67 -3.27 14.35
CA THR A 35 -4.32 -2.87 13.94
C THR A 35 -3.48 -4.11 13.70
N LEU A 36 -3.19 -4.38 12.44
CA LEU A 36 -2.42 -5.54 12.01
C LEU A 36 -1.03 -5.09 11.55
N ARG A 37 0.01 -5.68 12.11
CA ARG A 37 1.40 -5.37 11.75
C ARG A 37 2.12 -6.63 11.32
N GLY A 38 2.73 -6.59 10.14
CA GLY A 38 3.58 -7.63 9.58
C GLY A 38 4.98 -7.66 10.20
N THR A 39 5.88 -8.28 9.48
CA THR A 39 7.29 -8.48 9.80
C THR A 39 8.16 -7.99 8.63
N ASN A 40 9.41 -8.42 8.55
CA ASN A 40 10.24 -8.20 7.36
C ASN A 40 10.20 -9.40 6.39
N GLY A 41 9.28 -10.33 6.56
CA GLY A 41 9.04 -11.49 5.69
C GLY A 41 7.80 -11.30 4.82
N ALA A 42 7.51 -12.25 3.96
CA ALA A 42 6.32 -12.20 3.11
C ALA A 42 5.05 -12.48 3.93
N ASP A 43 4.27 -11.47 4.23
CA ASP A 43 3.14 -11.51 5.14
C ASP A 43 1.78 -11.49 4.43
N THR A 44 0.75 -11.94 5.13
CA THR A 44 -0.64 -11.76 4.72
C THR A 44 -1.43 -11.14 5.87
N LEU A 45 -1.99 -9.95 5.64
CA LEU A 45 -2.81 -9.22 6.62
C LEU A 45 -4.21 -9.00 6.03
N ILE A 46 -5.25 -9.35 6.78
CA ILE A 46 -6.66 -9.23 6.35
C ILE A 46 -7.43 -8.53 7.45
N GLY A 47 -7.93 -7.31 7.20
CA GLY A 47 -8.72 -6.52 8.16
C GLY A 47 -10.10 -7.11 8.36
N LYS A 48 -10.85 -7.30 7.34
CA LYS A 48 -12.25 -7.73 7.18
C LYS A 48 -13.24 -6.59 7.19
N GLY A 49 -13.61 -6.08 8.34
CA GLY A 49 -14.56 -4.99 8.44
C GLY A 49 -14.29 -4.11 9.65
N GLY A 50 -14.70 -2.86 9.56
CA GLY A 50 -14.31 -1.82 10.50
C GLY A 50 -13.23 -0.94 9.91
N ASN A 51 -12.78 0.05 10.63
CA ASN A 51 -11.73 0.95 10.15
C ASN A 51 -10.37 0.40 10.61
N ASP A 52 -9.63 -0.22 9.72
CA ASP A 52 -8.44 -1.00 10.04
C ASP A 52 -7.13 -0.27 9.71
N ILE A 53 -6.07 -0.65 10.38
CA ILE A 53 -4.70 -0.21 10.07
C ILE A 53 -3.85 -1.44 9.80
N LEU A 54 -3.41 -1.60 8.56
CA LEU A 54 -2.56 -2.68 8.10
C LEU A 54 -1.17 -2.15 7.74
N LEU A 55 -0.14 -2.66 8.40
CA LEU A 55 1.26 -2.25 8.23
C LEU A 55 2.11 -3.45 7.80
N ALA A 56 2.51 -3.50 6.54
CA ALA A 56 3.27 -4.63 5.98
C ALA A 56 4.70 -4.69 6.51
N LEU A 57 5.42 -3.59 6.45
CA LEU A 57 6.88 -3.44 6.62
C LEU A 57 7.65 -3.90 5.37
N ALA A 58 8.71 -4.73 5.55
CA ALA A 58 9.51 -5.21 4.43
C ALA A 58 9.04 -6.60 3.99
N GLY A 59 9.23 -6.94 2.73
CA GLY A 59 8.84 -8.24 2.18
C GLY A 59 7.90 -8.12 0.99
N ASN A 60 7.53 -9.25 0.43
CA ASN A 60 6.49 -9.33 -0.60
C ASN A 60 5.17 -9.68 0.09
N ASP A 61 4.37 -8.68 0.38
CA ASP A 61 3.23 -8.80 1.28
C ASP A 61 1.89 -8.72 0.53
N THR A 62 0.85 -9.26 1.16
CA THR A 62 -0.54 -9.13 0.71
C THR A 62 -1.37 -8.53 1.83
N LEU A 63 -1.98 -7.38 1.57
CA LEU A 63 -2.83 -6.66 2.51
C LEU A 63 -4.22 -6.46 1.91
N LEU A 64 -5.23 -6.81 2.68
CA LEU A 64 -6.64 -6.64 2.33
C LEU A 64 -7.33 -5.88 3.48
N GLY A 65 -7.74 -4.64 3.25
CA GLY A 65 -8.48 -3.84 4.23
C GLY A 65 -9.83 -4.46 4.51
N GLY A 66 -10.74 -4.38 3.59
CA GLY A 66 -12.08 -4.98 3.67
C GLY A 66 -13.18 -3.94 3.63
N ASP A 67 -14.18 -4.04 4.53
CA ASP A 67 -15.25 -3.06 4.61
C ASP A 67 -14.87 -1.97 5.61
N GLY A 68 -14.89 -0.72 5.23
CA GLY A 68 -14.66 0.39 6.17
C GLY A 68 -13.70 1.44 5.62
N LYS A 69 -13.13 2.22 6.51
CA LYS A 69 -12.11 3.22 6.14
C LYS A 69 -10.77 2.73 6.61
N ASP A 70 -9.99 2.19 5.70
CA ASP A 70 -8.78 1.48 6.04
C ASP A 70 -7.52 2.29 5.73
N ILE A 71 -6.47 2.01 6.46
CA ILE A 71 -5.11 2.44 6.15
C ILE A 71 -4.29 1.21 5.81
N VAL A 72 -4.01 1.03 4.51
CA VAL A 72 -3.26 -0.10 3.98
C VAL A 72 -1.86 0.40 3.58
N ASN A 73 -0.88 0.15 4.43
CA ASN A 73 0.48 0.65 4.27
C ASN A 73 1.46 -0.49 3.96
N GLY A 74 1.97 -0.50 2.74
CA GLY A 74 2.95 -1.48 2.24
C GLY A 74 4.35 -1.32 2.83
N GLY A 75 4.70 -0.14 3.35
CA GLY A 75 6.00 0.07 3.96
C GLY A 75 6.45 1.52 3.95
N SER A 76 7.55 1.80 4.63
CA SER A 76 8.15 3.13 4.73
C SER A 76 9.36 3.25 3.83
N LEU A 77 9.63 4.45 3.33
CA LEU A 77 10.87 4.81 2.64
C LEU A 77 12.13 4.60 3.50
N ALA A 78 11.96 4.43 4.81
CA ALA A 78 13.06 4.15 5.76
C ALA A 78 13.42 2.66 5.85
N GLU A 79 12.62 1.76 5.26
CA GLU A 79 12.89 0.33 5.27
C GLU A 79 13.80 -0.03 4.09
N PRO A 80 15.04 -0.50 4.32
CA PRO A 80 16.03 -0.69 3.26
C PRO A 80 15.74 -1.86 2.31
N SER A 81 14.73 -2.65 2.58
CA SER A 81 14.31 -3.79 1.78
C SER A 81 12.82 -3.67 1.43
N GLY A 82 12.53 -2.78 0.50
CA GLY A 82 11.24 -2.80 -0.17
C GLY A 82 11.01 -4.17 -0.84
N GLY A 83 9.76 -4.58 -0.96
CA GLY A 83 9.36 -5.77 -1.70
C GLY A 83 8.10 -5.47 -2.47
N ASN A 84 7.78 -6.28 -3.45
CA ASN A 84 6.56 -6.09 -4.23
C ASN A 84 5.33 -6.48 -3.40
N LYS A 85 4.40 -5.55 -3.26
CA LYS A 85 3.20 -5.70 -2.45
C LYS A 85 1.96 -5.90 -3.31
N ASN A 86 0.96 -6.54 -2.73
CA ASN A 86 -0.40 -6.56 -3.24
C ASN A 86 -1.32 -5.97 -2.18
N LEU A 87 -1.87 -4.80 -2.45
CA LEU A 87 -2.57 -3.94 -1.51
C LEU A 87 -3.99 -3.68 -2.04
N VAL A 88 -4.98 -3.94 -1.23
CA VAL A 88 -6.39 -3.71 -1.55
C VAL A 88 -7.03 -2.96 -0.38
N GLY A 89 -7.63 -1.79 -0.65
CA GLY A 89 -8.46 -1.07 0.29
C GLY A 89 -9.74 -1.87 0.58
N GLY A 90 -10.68 -1.84 -0.30
CA GLY A 90 -11.92 -2.60 -0.21
C GLY A 90 -13.15 -1.71 -0.39
N ASP A 91 -14.15 -1.88 0.47
CA ASP A 91 -15.33 -1.02 0.48
C ASP A 91 -15.12 0.12 1.49
N GLY A 92 -15.12 1.36 1.02
CA GLY A 92 -14.98 2.52 1.91
C GLY A 92 -14.08 3.58 1.33
N ASN A 93 -13.70 4.56 2.15
CA ASN A 93 -12.76 5.59 1.71
C ASN A 93 -11.39 5.30 2.31
N ASP A 94 -10.51 4.73 1.54
CA ASP A 94 -9.27 4.13 2.03
C ASP A 94 -8.03 4.98 1.76
N VAL A 95 -6.98 4.71 2.49
CA VAL A 95 -5.63 5.20 2.21
C VAL A 95 -4.74 4.02 1.90
N VAL A 96 -4.25 3.94 0.66
CA VAL A 96 -3.40 2.83 0.20
C VAL A 96 -2.03 3.38 -0.20
N GLN A 97 -0.99 2.91 0.46
CA GLN A 97 0.40 3.31 0.20
C GLN A 97 1.26 2.10 -0.17
N GLY A 98 1.89 2.13 -1.33
CA GLY A 98 2.77 1.07 -1.84
C GLY A 98 4.08 0.97 -1.07
N GLY A 99 4.89 2.00 -1.13
CA GLY A 99 6.21 2.05 -0.51
C GLY A 99 7.33 1.81 -1.52
N LEU A 100 8.32 1.00 -1.17
CA LEU A 100 9.39 0.62 -2.08
C LEU A 100 9.08 -0.70 -2.75
N GLY A 101 9.33 -0.80 -4.05
CA GLY A 101 9.14 -2.01 -4.85
C GLY A 101 8.06 -1.85 -5.92
N SER A 102 7.90 -2.83 -6.77
CA SER A 102 6.86 -2.80 -7.80
C SER A 102 5.56 -3.35 -7.23
N ASP A 103 4.66 -2.44 -6.88
CA ASP A 103 3.46 -2.74 -6.12
C ASP A 103 2.22 -2.85 -7.03
N THR A 104 1.27 -3.65 -6.58
CA THR A 104 -0.08 -3.69 -7.17
C THR A 104 -1.06 -3.18 -6.12
N MET A 105 -1.79 -2.12 -6.47
CA MET A 105 -2.70 -1.44 -5.57
C MET A 105 -4.09 -1.33 -6.17
N VAL A 106 -5.09 -1.57 -5.36
CA VAL A 106 -6.51 -1.40 -5.69
C VAL A 106 -7.16 -0.61 -4.57
N GLY A 107 -7.81 0.51 -4.91
CA GLY A 107 -8.64 1.26 -3.96
C GLY A 107 -9.86 0.44 -3.59
N GLY A 108 -10.81 0.37 -4.48
CA GLY A 108 -12.05 -0.41 -4.30
C GLY A 108 -13.30 0.42 -4.55
N ASP A 109 -14.30 0.26 -3.70
CA ASP A 109 -15.51 1.07 -3.73
C ASP A 109 -15.38 2.24 -2.74
N GLY A 110 -15.43 3.48 -3.22
CA GLY A 110 -15.35 4.66 -2.35
C GLY A 110 -14.40 5.72 -2.87
N ASN A 111 -14.15 6.76 -2.08
CA ASN A 111 -13.22 7.79 -2.51
C ASN A 111 -11.86 7.55 -1.86
N ASP A 112 -10.93 7.03 -2.62
CA ASP A 112 -9.66 6.53 -2.11
C ASP A 112 -8.51 7.51 -2.33
N PHE A 113 -7.54 7.46 -1.43
CA PHE A 113 -6.26 8.12 -1.60
C PHE A 113 -5.16 7.08 -1.78
N MET A 114 -4.54 7.09 -2.94
CA MET A 114 -3.53 6.11 -3.30
C MET A 114 -2.18 6.78 -3.56
N PHE A 115 -1.13 6.22 -3.00
CA PHE A 115 0.22 6.74 -3.14
C PHE A 115 1.20 5.62 -3.50
N GLY A 116 1.77 5.66 -4.71
CA GLY A 116 2.76 4.68 -5.20
C GLY A 116 4.03 4.65 -4.33
N GLY A 117 4.61 5.79 -4.03
CA GLY A 117 5.46 5.91 -2.85
C GLY A 117 6.95 6.12 -3.06
N GLU A 118 7.50 6.21 -4.27
CA GLU A 118 8.96 6.20 -4.43
C GLU A 118 9.60 7.54 -4.75
N PHE A 119 10.53 7.97 -3.87
CA PHE A 119 11.46 9.07 -4.12
C PHE A 119 12.93 8.63 -4.09
N VAL A 120 13.22 7.32 -4.14
CA VAL A 120 14.60 6.77 -4.06
C VAL A 120 14.83 5.70 -5.14
N PRO A 121 16.03 5.68 -5.77
CA PRO A 121 16.37 4.64 -6.73
C PRO A 121 16.49 3.23 -6.09
N PRO A 122 16.18 2.14 -6.82
CA PRO A 122 15.73 2.14 -8.21
C PRO A 122 14.27 2.51 -8.34
N ALA A 123 13.92 3.23 -9.44
CA ALA A 123 12.52 3.44 -9.79
C ALA A 123 11.83 2.10 -10.01
N ALA A 124 10.74 1.88 -9.35
CA ALA A 124 9.92 0.70 -9.52
C ALA A 124 8.82 0.94 -10.56
N LYS A 125 8.01 -0.05 -10.78
CA LYS A 125 6.86 0.01 -11.65
C LYS A 125 5.63 -0.44 -10.88
N ASP A 126 4.79 0.49 -10.55
CA ASP A 126 3.54 0.21 -9.86
C ASP A 126 2.37 0.01 -10.85
N THR A 127 1.40 -0.74 -10.40
CA THR A 127 0.13 -0.93 -11.12
C THR A 127 -1.00 -0.58 -10.17
N ILE A 128 -1.76 0.45 -10.53
CA ILE A 128 -2.74 1.05 -9.64
C ILE A 128 -4.10 1.08 -10.32
N SER A 129 -5.14 0.71 -9.56
CA SER A 129 -6.54 0.85 -9.94
C SER A 129 -7.29 1.59 -8.85
N GLY A 130 -7.91 2.73 -9.17
CA GLY A 130 -8.77 3.47 -8.25
C GLY A 130 -9.95 2.61 -7.83
N GLY A 131 -10.87 2.39 -8.71
CA GLY A 131 -12.08 1.61 -8.48
C GLY A 131 -13.34 2.42 -8.76
N ASP A 132 -14.37 2.25 -7.96
CA ASP A 132 -15.59 3.05 -8.05
C ASP A 132 -15.55 4.18 -7.03
N GLY A 133 -15.61 5.44 -7.50
CA GLY A 133 -15.60 6.60 -6.61
C GLY A 133 -14.85 7.79 -7.17
N ASN A 134 -14.54 8.77 -6.34
CA ASN A 134 -13.72 9.91 -6.79
C ASN A 134 -12.36 9.81 -6.13
N ASP A 135 -11.42 9.23 -6.83
CA ASP A 135 -10.13 8.85 -6.29
C ASP A 135 -9.06 9.94 -6.48
N VAL A 136 -8.08 9.88 -5.61
CA VAL A 136 -6.87 10.70 -5.70
C VAL A 136 -5.67 9.76 -5.73
N ILE A 137 -4.96 9.76 -6.86
CA ILE A 137 -3.86 8.84 -7.11
C ILE A 137 -2.58 9.63 -7.37
N ASP A 138 -1.57 9.41 -6.55
CA ASP A 138 -0.25 10.02 -6.68
C ASP A 138 0.79 8.94 -6.99
N VAL A 139 1.30 8.95 -8.22
CA VAL A 139 2.37 8.08 -8.71
C VAL A 139 3.60 8.87 -9.16
N PHE A 140 3.65 10.16 -8.80
CA PHE A 140 4.79 10.99 -9.14
C PHE A 140 6.02 10.58 -8.33
N ASN A 141 7.04 10.06 -9.01
CA ASN A 141 8.25 9.57 -8.38
C ASN A 141 9.54 10.14 -9.00
N LYS A 142 10.66 10.04 -8.27
CA LYS A 142 11.99 10.44 -8.72
C LYS A 142 13.06 9.46 -8.23
N PRO A 143 13.80 8.82 -9.14
CA PRO A 143 13.68 8.92 -10.61
C PRO A 143 12.37 8.30 -11.09
N ALA A 144 11.88 8.82 -12.22
CA ALA A 144 10.63 8.37 -12.81
C ALA A 144 10.60 6.85 -13.02
N GLY A 145 9.62 6.18 -12.43
CA GLY A 145 9.20 4.82 -12.74
C GLY A 145 8.42 4.78 -14.06
N LYS A 146 7.87 3.66 -14.39
CA LYS A 146 6.86 3.55 -15.44
C LYS A 146 5.61 2.90 -14.85
N ASP A 147 4.85 3.70 -14.16
CA ASP A 147 3.65 3.25 -13.48
C ASP A 147 2.47 3.14 -14.45
N VAL A 148 1.52 2.31 -14.08
CA VAL A 148 0.30 2.10 -14.86
C VAL A 148 -0.89 2.39 -13.96
N VAL A 149 -1.69 3.37 -14.35
CA VAL A 149 -2.86 3.83 -13.59
C VAL A 149 -4.12 3.64 -14.40
N THR A 150 -5.12 3.02 -13.79
CA THR A 150 -6.52 3.00 -14.21
C THR A 150 -7.35 3.62 -13.10
N CYS A 151 -8.29 4.47 -13.43
CA CYS A 151 -9.07 5.17 -12.42
C CYS A 151 -10.36 4.44 -12.09
N GLY A 152 -11.13 4.04 -13.10
CA GLY A 152 -12.39 3.32 -12.87
C GLY A 152 -13.59 4.23 -13.05
N GLY A 153 -14.51 4.19 -12.07
CA GLY A 153 -15.76 4.95 -12.17
C GLY A 153 -15.82 6.11 -11.20
N GLY A 154 -16.09 7.32 -11.71
CA GLY A 154 -16.21 8.50 -10.86
C GLY A 154 -15.57 9.73 -11.48
N PHE A 155 -15.04 10.60 -10.64
CA PHE A 155 -14.26 11.77 -11.07
C PHE A 155 -12.91 11.77 -10.37
N ASP A 156 -11.89 11.27 -11.07
CA ASP A 156 -10.60 10.92 -10.50
C ASP A 156 -9.53 11.96 -10.81
N ARG A 157 -8.54 12.03 -9.95
CA ARG A 157 -7.39 12.91 -10.07
C ARG A 157 -6.10 12.13 -9.97
N VAL A 158 -5.24 12.26 -10.95
CA VAL A 158 -3.96 11.57 -11.00
C VAL A 158 -2.82 12.58 -11.06
N LEU A 159 -1.85 12.43 -10.18
CA LEU A 159 -0.55 13.07 -10.28
C LEU A 159 0.46 12.04 -10.78
N ALA A 160 0.94 12.23 -11.99
CA ALA A 160 1.83 11.31 -12.68
C ALA A 160 3.06 12.02 -13.24
N ASP A 161 4.09 11.28 -13.60
CA ASP A 161 5.19 11.81 -14.41
C ASP A 161 5.06 11.41 -15.90
N ARG A 162 6.02 11.83 -16.72
CA ARG A 162 5.95 11.60 -18.17
C ARG A 162 6.24 10.18 -18.61
N ALA A 163 6.74 9.34 -17.72
CA ALA A 163 7.04 7.94 -18.00
C ALA A 163 5.82 7.05 -17.80
N ASP A 164 4.86 7.51 -17.00
CA ASP A 164 3.69 6.76 -16.59
C ASP A 164 2.68 6.58 -17.73
N VAL A 165 1.86 5.56 -17.56
CA VAL A 165 0.75 5.25 -18.43
C VAL A 165 -0.55 5.43 -17.64
N VAL A 166 -1.22 6.55 -17.88
CA VAL A 166 -2.51 6.85 -17.27
C VAL A 166 -3.61 6.51 -18.28
N ALA A 167 -4.59 5.73 -17.83
CA ALA A 167 -5.68 5.30 -18.68
C ALA A 167 -6.68 6.44 -18.98
N PRO A 168 -7.41 6.39 -20.09
CA PRO A 168 -8.30 7.48 -20.51
C PRO A 168 -9.60 7.58 -19.68
N ASP A 169 -9.81 6.71 -18.71
CA ASP A 169 -10.89 6.76 -17.72
C ASP A 169 -10.59 7.73 -16.56
N CYS A 170 -9.40 8.30 -16.51
CA CYS A 170 -9.02 9.31 -15.53
C CYS A 170 -9.42 10.71 -16.02
N GLU A 171 -10.26 11.45 -15.27
CA GLU A 171 -10.81 12.73 -15.72
C GLU A 171 -9.86 13.91 -15.58
N ARG A 172 -8.88 13.81 -14.68
CA ARG A 172 -7.92 14.88 -14.43
C ARG A 172 -6.53 14.36 -14.17
N GLU A 173 -5.63 14.65 -15.06
CA GLU A 173 -4.23 14.29 -14.99
C GLU A 173 -3.34 15.52 -14.78
N PHE A 174 -2.35 15.40 -13.88
CA PHE A 174 -1.34 16.42 -13.65
C PHE A 174 0.03 15.81 -13.90
N ILE A 175 0.82 16.40 -14.79
CA ILE A 175 2.12 15.86 -15.20
C ILE A 175 3.24 16.82 -14.83
N GLY A 176 4.18 16.36 -13.99
CA GLY A 176 5.45 17.02 -13.66
C GLY A 176 5.39 17.97 -12.47
N LEU A 177 6.56 18.39 -12.00
CA LEU A 177 6.77 19.17 -10.77
C LEU A 177 5.96 20.47 -10.67
N ALA A 178 5.73 21.14 -11.80
CA ALA A 178 4.92 22.36 -11.82
C ALA A 178 3.43 22.10 -11.55
N SER A 179 3.04 20.85 -11.53
CA SER A 179 1.64 20.41 -11.34
C SER A 179 1.33 19.99 -9.90
N GLU A 180 2.34 19.70 -9.08
CA GLU A 180 2.13 19.23 -7.69
C GLU A 180 1.25 20.19 -6.86
N GLU A 181 1.61 21.46 -6.84
CA GLU A 181 0.83 22.45 -6.09
C GLU A 181 -0.60 22.59 -6.62
N ALA A 182 -0.77 22.54 -7.93
CA ALA A 182 -2.08 22.57 -8.58
C ALA A 182 -2.90 21.33 -8.28
N PHE A 183 -2.24 20.15 -8.20
CA PHE A 183 -2.86 18.89 -7.85
C PHE A 183 -3.41 18.93 -6.40
N PHE A 184 -2.57 19.20 -5.41
CA PHE A 184 -3.01 19.25 -4.01
C PHE A 184 -4.08 20.33 -3.76
N ASN A 185 -3.97 21.50 -4.43
CA ASN A 185 -4.99 22.52 -4.33
C ASN A 185 -6.31 22.15 -5.03
N SER A 186 -6.31 21.13 -5.87
CA SER A 186 -7.51 20.62 -6.53
C SER A 186 -8.33 19.66 -5.68
N ILE A 187 -7.72 19.10 -4.64
CA ILE A 187 -8.37 18.13 -3.75
C ILE A 187 -9.31 18.87 -2.79
N PRO A 188 -10.62 18.58 -2.77
CA PRO A 188 -11.53 19.21 -1.84
C PRO A 188 -11.17 18.90 -0.37
N GLN A 189 -11.33 19.87 0.52
CA GLN A 189 -11.10 19.65 1.96
C GLN A 189 -11.97 18.52 2.52
N SER A 190 -13.20 18.38 2.02
CA SER A 190 -14.11 17.29 2.38
C SER A 190 -13.58 15.89 2.10
N PHE A 191 -12.64 15.75 1.16
CA PHE A 191 -11.95 14.50 0.89
C PHE A 191 -11.13 14.07 2.12
N PHE A 192 -10.31 14.98 2.64
CA PHE A 192 -9.46 14.70 3.81
C PHE A 192 -10.27 14.50 5.10
N GLU A 193 -11.43 15.17 5.23
CA GLU A 193 -12.36 14.94 6.33
C GLU A 193 -12.96 13.54 6.28
N GLY A 194 -13.19 13.02 5.08
CA GLY A 194 -13.64 11.65 4.84
C GLY A 194 -12.62 10.58 5.26
N LEU A 195 -11.31 10.88 5.20
CA LEU A 195 -10.22 9.97 5.54
C LEU A 195 -9.85 9.97 7.03
N ASN A 196 -10.39 10.91 7.83
CA ASN A 196 -10.07 10.97 9.26
C ASN A 196 -10.83 9.84 10.00
N PRO A 197 -10.15 8.82 10.55
CA PRO A 197 -10.78 7.86 11.43
C PRO A 197 -11.17 8.58 12.72
N GLY A 198 -12.45 8.75 12.95
CA GLY A 198 -13.01 9.40 14.12
C GLY A 198 -12.64 8.72 15.45
#